data_32e1c34736f78eead3d2ac910c7f6bc5
#
_entry.id   32e1c34736f78eead3d2ac910c7f6bc5
#
_cell.length_a   1.000
_cell.length_b   1.000
_cell.length_c   1.000
_cell.angle_alpha   90.00
_cell.angle_beta   90.00
_cell.angle_gamma   90.00
#
_symmetry.space_group_name_H-M   'P 1'
#
loop_
_entity.id
_entity.type
_entity.pdbx_description
1 polymer ?
#
loop_
_entity_poly.entity_id
_entity_poly.type
_entity_poly.pdbx_seq_one_letter_code
_entity_poly.pdbx_strand_id
1 'polypeptide(L)'
;DKTLEEPSKPPTRKRYLTKDITLETLQRTHGENPRGLLYYRDELAANTKARNQYRGGHGADEEAELDQWNGSAILYDRAEKSVCLPHSAISRTGGYQWEVLAQLMGDHHDFNGNFARWLFCAAKTPPRYLR
;
A
#
# COMPACT_ATOMS: atom_id res chain seq x y z
N ASP A 1 34.23 -26.43 -26.29
CA ASP A 1 33.74 -25.79 -25.04
C ASP A 1 32.32 -25.30 -25.26
N LYS A 2 31.34 -26.11 -24.88
CA LYS A 2 29.95 -25.67 -24.82
C LYS A 2 29.81 -24.85 -23.53
N THR A 3 29.83 -23.54 -23.65
CA THR A 3 29.38 -22.64 -22.59
C THR A 3 27.92 -23.01 -22.28
N LEU A 4 27.68 -23.61 -21.14
CA LEU A 4 26.32 -23.86 -20.65
C LEU A 4 25.71 -22.49 -20.38
N GLU A 5 24.82 -22.05 -21.26
CA GLU A 5 24.01 -20.85 -20.99
C GLU A 5 23.24 -21.07 -19.69
N GLU A 6 23.44 -20.18 -18.71
CA GLU A 6 22.66 -20.19 -17.50
C GLU A 6 21.16 -20.13 -17.86
N PRO A 7 20.30 -20.95 -17.23
CA PRO A 7 18.89 -20.95 -17.53
C PRO A 7 18.33 -19.54 -17.30
N SER A 8 17.70 -18.99 -18.32
CA SER A 8 17.06 -17.67 -18.26
C SER A 8 16.08 -17.64 -17.07
N LYS A 9 16.16 -16.57 -16.25
CA LYS A 9 15.19 -16.40 -15.15
C LYS A 9 13.76 -16.50 -15.69
N PRO A 10 12.89 -17.26 -15.02
CA PRO A 10 11.51 -17.36 -15.46
C PRO A 10 10.87 -15.97 -15.49
N PRO A 11 9.98 -15.68 -16.43
CA PRO A 11 9.33 -14.38 -16.53
C PRO A 11 8.53 -14.07 -15.27
N THR A 12 8.63 -12.86 -14.77
CA THR A 12 7.90 -12.41 -13.59
C THR A 12 6.39 -12.44 -13.86
N ARG A 13 5.63 -13.04 -12.96
CA ARG A 13 4.18 -13.09 -13.08
C ARG A 13 3.59 -11.68 -12.99
N LYS A 14 2.82 -11.28 -13.97
CA LYS A 14 2.06 -10.02 -13.93
C LYS A 14 1.05 -10.03 -12.78
N ARG A 15 1.08 -8.98 -11.96
CA ARG A 15 0.17 -8.77 -10.84
C ARG A 15 -0.43 -7.38 -10.95
N TYR A 16 -1.74 -7.29 -10.73
CA TYR A 16 -2.45 -6.01 -10.72
C TYR A 16 -3.11 -5.75 -9.36
N LEU A 17 -3.32 -6.81 -8.58
CA LEU A 17 -3.99 -6.76 -7.30
C LEU A 17 -3.10 -7.36 -6.22
N THR A 18 -3.07 -6.71 -5.06
CA THR A 18 -2.46 -7.23 -3.84
C THR A 18 -3.35 -6.94 -2.64
N LYS A 19 -3.30 -7.80 -1.62
CA LYS A 19 -4.11 -7.67 -0.41
C LYS A 19 -3.24 -7.54 0.84
N ASP A 20 -2.77 -8.63 1.38
CA ASP A 20 -1.99 -8.67 2.61
C ASP A 20 -0.51 -8.65 2.28
N ILE A 21 0.13 -7.50 2.47
CA ILE A 21 1.49 -7.26 2.01
C ILE A 21 2.14 -6.17 2.88
N THR A 22 3.40 -6.35 3.21
CA THR A 22 4.20 -5.31 3.86
C THR A 22 4.58 -4.22 2.86
N LEU A 23 4.88 -3.01 3.34
CA LEU A 23 5.30 -1.90 2.47
C LEU A 23 6.50 -2.28 1.60
N GLU A 24 7.51 -2.93 2.18
CA GLU A 24 8.69 -3.40 1.46
C GLU A 24 8.34 -4.36 0.31
N THR A 25 7.48 -5.33 0.60
CA THR A 25 7.04 -6.29 -0.42
C THR A 25 6.15 -5.62 -1.47
N LEU A 26 5.36 -4.62 -1.09
CA LEU A 26 4.54 -3.82 -2.01
C LEU A 26 5.42 -3.05 -2.98
N GLN A 27 6.46 -2.36 -2.49
CA GLN A 27 7.41 -1.63 -3.32
C GLN A 27 8.15 -2.54 -4.30
N ARG A 28 8.60 -3.70 -3.83
CA ARG A 28 9.24 -4.71 -4.69
C ARG A 28 8.28 -5.23 -5.76
N THR A 29 7.06 -5.60 -5.37
CA THR A 29 6.05 -6.08 -6.32
C THR A 29 5.71 -5.01 -7.34
N HIS A 30 5.70 -3.74 -6.93
CA HIS A 30 5.48 -2.63 -7.84
C HIS A 30 6.64 -2.46 -8.82
N GLY A 31 7.88 -2.60 -8.37
CA GLY A 31 9.06 -2.60 -9.26
C GLY A 31 8.99 -3.68 -10.34
N GLU A 32 8.43 -4.85 -10.01
CA GLU A 32 8.19 -5.94 -10.97
C GLU A 32 6.96 -5.68 -11.87
N ASN A 33 6.06 -4.76 -11.48
CA ASN A 33 4.82 -4.41 -12.20
C ASN A 33 4.69 -2.89 -12.35
N PRO A 34 5.53 -2.24 -13.18
CA PRO A 34 5.68 -0.78 -13.21
C PRO A 34 4.45 -0.02 -13.70
N ARG A 35 3.46 -0.70 -14.30
CA ARG A 35 2.20 -0.09 -14.74
C ARG A 35 1.27 0.30 -13.61
N GLY A 36 1.52 -0.21 -12.39
CA GLY A 36 0.74 0.08 -11.20
C GLY A 36 0.11 -1.14 -10.56
N LEU A 37 -0.31 -0.96 -9.32
CA LEU A 37 -0.94 -1.96 -8.49
C LEU A 37 -2.20 -1.40 -7.84
N LEU A 38 -3.20 -2.25 -7.65
CA LEU A 38 -4.32 -2.03 -6.75
C LEU A 38 -4.06 -2.76 -5.43
N TYR A 39 -3.93 -2.00 -4.36
CA TYR A 39 -3.92 -2.54 -3.01
C TYR A 39 -5.32 -2.52 -2.44
N TYR A 40 -5.87 -3.68 -2.14
CA TYR A 40 -7.22 -3.85 -1.62
C TYR A 40 -7.21 -4.50 -0.24
N ARG A 41 -8.01 -3.99 0.67
CA ARG A 41 -8.28 -4.63 1.97
C ARG A 41 -9.73 -4.45 2.36
N ASP A 42 -10.34 -5.53 2.87
CA ASP A 42 -11.70 -5.47 3.42
C ASP A 42 -11.75 -4.55 4.64
N GLU A 43 -10.71 -4.59 5.49
CA GLU A 43 -10.56 -3.76 6.69
C GLU A 43 -9.25 -2.97 6.61
N LEU A 44 -9.31 -1.71 6.24
CA LEU A 44 -8.13 -0.82 6.13
C LEU A 44 -7.59 -0.40 7.50
N ALA A 45 -8.42 -0.41 8.55
CA ALA A 45 -8.02 -0.02 9.90
C ALA A 45 -6.87 -0.86 10.44
N ALA A 46 -6.85 -2.17 10.14
CA ALA A 46 -5.77 -3.05 10.55
C ALA A 46 -4.43 -2.61 9.94
N ASN A 47 -4.43 -2.18 8.69
CA ASN A 47 -3.24 -1.66 8.02
C ASN A 47 -2.78 -0.34 8.63
N THR A 48 -3.70 0.59 8.87
CA THR A 48 -3.41 1.89 9.47
C THR A 48 -2.82 1.75 10.88
N LYS A 49 -3.34 0.82 11.68
CA LYS A 49 -2.81 0.50 13.02
C LYS A 49 -1.43 -0.16 12.96
N ALA A 50 -1.20 -1.06 12.02
CA ALA A 50 0.06 -1.80 11.89
C ALA A 50 1.25 -0.90 11.51
N ARG A 51 1.02 0.18 10.76
CA ARG A 51 2.06 1.14 10.37
C ARG A 51 2.86 1.68 11.55
N ASN A 52 2.20 1.94 12.66
CA ASN A 52 2.81 2.60 13.81
C ASN A 52 3.31 1.63 14.88
N GLN A 53 2.97 0.34 14.81
CA GLN A 53 3.29 -0.61 15.88
C GLN A 53 4.74 -1.10 15.87
N TYR A 54 5.38 -1.23 14.71
CA TYR A 54 6.69 -1.83 14.59
C TYR A 54 7.88 -0.91 14.83
N ARG A 55 7.68 0.42 14.90
CA ARG A 55 8.79 1.40 15.02
C ARG A 55 8.54 2.54 16.01
N GLY A 56 7.83 2.30 17.09
CA GLY A 56 7.67 3.32 18.16
C GLY A 56 7.02 4.62 17.72
N GLY A 57 6.14 4.60 16.72
CA GLY A 57 5.34 5.75 16.31
C GLY A 57 6.02 6.73 15.33
N HIS A 58 7.25 6.48 14.89
CA HIS A 58 7.93 7.33 13.89
C HIS A 58 7.92 6.62 12.52
N GLY A 59 6.90 6.94 11.70
CA GLY A 59 6.53 6.15 10.56
C GLY A 59 7.19 6.55 9.26
N ALA A 60 8.37 6.01 8.97
CA ALA A 60 8.89 5.97 7.59
C ALA A 60 7.90 5.32 6.59
N ASP A 61 6.96 4.51 7.09
CA ASP A 61 5.95 3.85 6.29
C ASP A 61 4.86 4.83 5.82
N GLU A 62 4.47 5.78 6.68
CA GLU A 62 3.48 6.80 6.33
C GLU A 62 4.04 7.81 5.32
N GLU A 63 5.26 8.27 5.53
CA GLU A 63 5.95 9.16 4.59
C GLU A 63 6.10 8.50 3.20
N ALA A 64 6.49 7.22 3.17
CA ALA A 64 6.60 6.48 1.92
C ALA A 64 5.25 6.33 1.20
N GLU A 65 4.13 6.22 1.95
CA GLU A 65 2.80 6.18 1.36
C GLU A 65 2.37 7.54 0.78
N LEU A 66 2.71 8.63 1.45
CA LEU A 66 2.48 9.99 0.95
C LEU A 66 3.28 10.24 -0.34
N ASP A 67 4.54 9.79 -0.39
CA ASP A 67 5.37 9.85 -1.59
C ASP A 67 4.78 9.03 -2.73
N GLN A 68 4.29 7.83 -2.45
CA GLN A 68 3.61 6.99 -3.43
C GLN A 68 2.36 7.67 -4.00
N TRP A 69 1.60 8.38 -3.16
CA TRP A 69 0.41 9.13 -3.62
C TRP A 69 0.80 10.26 -4.57
N ASN A 70 1.92 10.92 -4.33
CA ASN A 70 2.46 11.96 -5.21
C ASN A 70 3.03 11.40 -6.52
N GLY A 71 3.10 10.08 -6.69
CA GLY A 71 3.74 9.45 -7.85
C GLY A 71 5.27 9.54 -7.81
N SER A 72 5.86 9.77 -6.65
CA SER A 72 7.30 9.89 -6.47
C SER A 72 8.04 8.61 -6.86
N ALA A 73 9.31 8.73 -7.20
CA ALA A 73 10.16 7.58 -7.47
C ALA A 73 10.29 6.66 -6.25
N ILE A 74 10.30 5.37 -6.49
CA ILE A 74 10.63 4.39 -5.46
C ILE A 74 12.07 3.95 -5.67
N LEU A 75 12.94 4.35 -4.75
CA LEU A 75 14.32 3.92 -4.67
C LEU A 75 14.48 3.09 -3.39
N TYR A 76 14.78 1.83 -3.56
CA TYR A 76 14.88 0.90 -2.46
C TYR A 76 16.09 0.01 -2.66
N ASP A 77 17.11 0.20 -1.81
CA ASP A 77 18.36 -0.55 -1.87
C ASP A 77 18.56 -1.33 -0.57
N ARG A 78 18.56 -2.63 -0.67
CA ARG A 78 18.94 -3.53 0.41
C ARG A 78 19.87 -4.61 -0.11
N ALA A 79 20.66 -5.21 0.81
CA ALA A 79 21.81 -6.09 0.52
C ALA A 79 21.54 -7.16 -0.57
N GLU A 80 20.30 -7.61 -0.72
CA GLU A 80 19.96 -8.65 -1.69
C GLU A 80 19.03 -8.20 -2.83
N LYS A 81 18.44 -7.02 -2.73
CA LYS A 81 17.41 -6.56 -3.71
C LYS A 81 17.37 -5.04 -3.79
N SER A 82 17.44 -4.53 -4.98
CA SER A 82 17.20 -3.13 -5.29
C SER A 82 15.95 -2.96 -6.15
N VAL A 83 15.21 -1.88 -5.92
CA VAL A 83 14.10 -1.45 -6.77
C VAL A 83 14.36 -0.01 -7.16
N CYS A 84 14.35 0.25 -8.45
CA CYS A 84 14.40 1.60 -9.01
C CYS A 84 13.19 1.77 -9.93
N LEU A 85 12.19 2.49 -9.45
CA LEU A 85 10.97 2.79 -10.21
C LEU A 85 10.81 4.31 -10.27
N PRO A 86 10.88 4.93 -11.45
CA PRO A 86 10.86 6.39 -11.58
C PRO A 86 9.54 7.02 -11.15
N HIS A 87 8.43 6.30 -11.27
CA HIS A 87 7.10 6.79 -10.88
C HIS A 87 6.31 5.69 -10.19
N SER A 88 5.78 6.00 -9.01
CA SER A 88 4.86 5.09 -8.33
C SER A 88 3.43 5.28 -8.83
N ALA A 89 2.68 4.17 -8.91
CA ALA A 89 1.27 4.14 -9.27
C ALA A 89 0.57 3.04 -8.45
N ILE A 90 0.21 3.36 -7.21
CA ILE A 90 -0.47 2.44 -6.30
C ILE A 90 -1.81 3.02 -5.91
N SER A 91 -2.89 2.41 -6.40
CA SER A 91 -4.23 2.73 -5.95
C SER A 91 -4.56 1.89 -4.71
N ARG A 92 -5.22 2.49 -3.73
CA ARG A 92 -5.62 1.82 -2.48
C ARG A 92 -7.13 1.88 -2.35
N THR A 93 -7.75 0.78 -1.96
CA THR A 93 -9.19 0.71 -1.68
C THR A 93 -9.50 -0.30 -0.60
N GLY A 94 -10.60 -0.06 0.12
CA GLY A 94 -11.08 -0.97 1.15
C GLY A 94 -12.14 -0.33 2.04
N GLY A 95 -12.54 -1.03 3.08
CA GLY A 95 -13.54 -0.60 4.04
C GLY A 95 -12.95 -0.06 5.34
N TYR A 96 -13.70 0.81 5.97
CA TYR A 96 -13.54 1.19 7.37
C TYR A 96 -14.86 1.03 8.10
N GLN A 97 -14.81 0.53 9.32
CA GLN A 97 -15.92 0.72 10.25
C GLN A 97 -15.92 2.17 10.70
N TRP A 98 -17.11 2.79 10.76
CA TRP A 98 -17.23 4.22 11.02
C TRP A 98 -16.61 4.65 12.35
N GLU A 99 -16.87 3.88 13.41
CA GLU A 99 -16.34 4.15 14.74
C GLU A 99 -14.81 4.04 14.78
N VAL A 100 -14.26 3.08 14.05
CA VAL A 100 -12.80 2.88 13.97
C VAL A 100 -12.15 4.00 13.17
N LEU A 101 -12.77 4.44 12.08
CA LEU A 101 -12.29 5.59 11.32
C LEU A 101 -12.28 6.86 12.17
N ALA A 102 -13.35 7.12 12.93
CA ALA A 102 -13.45 8.26 13.83
C ALA A 102 -12.33 8.26 14.88
N GLN A 103 -12.03 7.09 15.47
CA GLN A 103 -10.91 6.95 16.40
C GLN A 103 -9.55 7.20 15.77
N LEU A 104 -9.34 6.74 14.52
CA LEU A 104 -8.07 6.93 13.81
C LEU A 104 -7.86 8.38 13.38
N MET A 105 -8.93 9.09 13.05
CA MET A 105 -8.88 10.52 12.72
C MET A 105 -8.69 11.40 13.97
N GLY A 106 -8.95 10.85 15.18
CA GLY A 106 -8.78 11.55 16.45
C GLY A 106 -9.51 12.89 16.49
N ASP A 107 -8.88 13.91 17.04
CA ASP A 107 -9.43 15.28 17.15
C ASP A 107 -9.40 16.06 15.83
N HIS A 108 -9.48 15.38 14.70
CA HIS A 108 -9.45 15.95 13.34
C HIS A 108 -8.14 16.65 12.95
N HIS A 109 -7.05 16.34 13.61
CA HIS A 109 -5.71 16.85 13.27
C HIS A 109 -5.02 15.91 12.28
N ASP A 110 -5.23 16.13 10.99
CA ASP A 110 -4.50 15.46 9.91
C ASP A 110 -3.23 16.27 9.57
N PHE A 111 -2.26 16.25 10.48
CA PHE A 111 -1.06 17.09 10.38
C PHE A 111 -0.20 16.83 9.13
N ASN A 112 -0.25 15.62 8.59
CA ASN A 112 0.52 15.23 7.42
C ASN A 112 -0.33 15.13 6.14
N GLY A 113 -1.64 15.36 6.24
CA GLY A 113 -2.57 15.30 5.13
C GLY A 113 -2.85 13.88 4.62
N ASN A 114 -2.62 12.85 5.44
CA ASN A 114 -2.87 11.46 5.04
C ASN A 114 -4.34 11.23 4.73
N PHE A 115 -5.24 11.61 5.64
CA PHE A 115 -6.69 11.43 5.44
C PHE A 115 -7.25 12.32 4.32
N ALA A 116 -6.66 13.50 4.11
CA ALA A 116 -7.05 14.38 3.01
C ALA A 116 -6.81 13.79 1.62
N ARG A 117 -5.99 12.74 1.52
CA ARG A 117 -5.70 12.02 0.27
C ARG A 117 -6.65 10.86 -0.01
N TRP A 118 -7.62 10.62 0.87
CA TRP A 118 -8.61 9.55 0.72
C TRP A 118 -9.96 10.09 0.30
N LEU A 119 -10.59 9.41 -0.63
CA LEU A 119 -11.99 9.64 -0.97
C LEU A 119 -12.87 8.72 -0.13
N PHE A 120 -13.59 9.29 0.83
CA PHE A 120 -14.52 8.55 1.68
C PHE A 120 -15.90 8.53 1.06
N CYS A 121 -16.46 7.33 0.94
CA CYS A 121 -17.81 7.10 0.43
C CYS A 121 -18.64 6.40 1.50
N ALA A 122 -19.67 7.05 2.01
CA ALA A 122 -20.61 6.46 2.96
C ALA A 122 -21.96 6.25 2.28
N ALA A 123 -22.34 5.01 2.03
CA ALA A 123 -23.67 4.68 1.54
C ALA A 123 -24.66 4.65 2.71
N LYS A 124 -25.73 5.44 2.64
CA LYS A 124 -26.88 5.29 3.54
C LYS A 124 -27.66 4.04 3.11
N THR A 125 -27.33 2.91 3.65
CA THR A 125 -28.13 1.68 3.49
C THR A 125 -29.21 1.66 4.56
N PRO A 126 -30.49 1.50 4.21
CA PRO A 126 -31.50 1.22 5.22
C PRO A 126 -31.18 -0.10 5.92
N PRO A 127 -31.45 -0.23 7.24
CA PRO A 127 -31.21 -1.45 7.96
C PRO A 127 -31.94 -2.61 7.28
N ARG A 128 -31.22 -3.62 6.85
CA ARG A 128 -31.81 -4.86 6.36
C ARG A 128 -32.10 -5.74 7.55
N TYR A 129 -33.36 -5.84 7.91
CA TYR A 129 -33.80 -6.87 8.85
C TYR A 129 -33.74 -8.22 8.12
N LEU A 130 -32.86 -9.10 8.60
CA LEU A 130 -32.91 -10.52 8.20
C LEU A 130 -34.25 -11.08 8.71
N ARG A 131 -35.09 -11.50 7.79
CA ARG A 131 -36.32 -12.24 8.12
C ARG A 131 -36.00 -13.70 8.25
#